data_4f1d4950cf02b29a47a3c964114470b2
#
_entry.id   4f1d4950cf02b29a47a3c964114470b2
#
_cell.length_a   1.000
_cell.length_b   1.000
_cell.length_c   1.000
_cell.angle_alpha   90.00
_cell.angle_beta   90.00
_cell.angle_gamma   90.00
#
_symmetry.space_group_name_H-M   'P 1'
#
loop_
_entity.id
_entity.type
_entity.pdbx_description
1 polymer ?
#
loop_
_entity_poly.entity_id
_entity_poly.type
_entity_poly.pdbx_seq_one_letter_code
_entity_poly.pdbx_strand_id
1 'polypeptide(L)'
;MSVFDLTVTDALLSTTRAVRKRLDLEKPVPRQIITDCLELALQAPTGSNRQGWRWVVVTDAAKRAALAELYRKGVGTYLDDAYHEASASGATQDSRVFDSARYLAENLQHVPVHVIPCIEASHIPADAPPRAWGGLMGSIYPAMWSFQLALRARGLGSVLTTLHLKFADDATSLLGIPQNIVQAGLMPVAYTIGTSFKLAKRRPLDEIVHWDAW
;
A
#
# COMPACT_ATOMS: atom_id res chain seq x y z
N MET A 1 20.61 26.22 7.24
CA MET A 1 20.26 25.31 8.35
C MET A 1 19.10 24.44 7.91
N SER A 2 19.16 23.11 8.11
CA SER A 2 17.98 22.25 7.88
C SER A 2 16.94 22.49 8.96
N VAL A 3 15.66 22.47 8.59
CA VAL A 3 14.52 22.63 9.53
C VAL A 3 14.30 21.35 10.35
N PHE A 4 14.68 20.19 9.80
CA PHE A 4 14.54 18.88 10.40
C PHE A 4 15.90 18.19 10.53
N ASP A 5 15.99 17.20 11.43
CA ASP A 5 17.13 16.27 11.47
C ASP A 5 17.14 15.44 10.19
N LEU A 6 18.09 15.75 9.30
CA LEU A 6 18.21 15.06 8.01
C LEU A 6 18.59 13.58 8.19
N THR A 7 19.38 13.23 9.22
CA THR A 7 19.75 11.83 9.45
C THR A 7 18.50 10.98 9.73
N VAL A 8 17.62 11.48 10.57
CA VAL A 8 16.36 10.78 10.89
C VAL A 8 15.41 10.78 9.70
N THR A 9 15.27 11.95 9.04
CA THR A 9 14.34 12.12 7.93
C THR A 9 14.74 11.24 6.72
N ASP A 10 16.02 11.29 6.34
CA ASP A 10 16.53 10.50 5.21
C ASP A 10 16.49 9.01 5.51
N ALA A 11 16.78 8.60 6.76
CA ALA A 11 16.63 7.22 7.18
C ALA A 11 15.19 6.74 7.07
N LEU A 12 14.20 7.55 7.51
CA LEU A 12 12.77 7.23 7.37
C LEU A 12 12.39 7.06 5.90
N LEU A 13 12.73 8.03 5.04
CA LEU A 13 12.35 8.02 3.63
C LEU A 13 13.04 6.89 2.85
N SER A 14 14.32 6.65 3.07
CA SER A 14 15.12 5.69 2.31
C SER A 14 14.92 4.23 2.76
N THR A 15 14.50 4.00 4.01
CA THR A 15 14.32 2.65 4.56
C THR A 15 12.85 2.20 4.67
N THR A 16 11.88 3.08 4.39
CA THR A 16 10.48 2.67 4.28
C THR A 16 10.29 1.80 3.04
N ARG A 17 9.74 0.61 3.23
CA ARG A 17 9.69 -0.46 2.22
C ARG A 17 8.35 -1.17 2.23
N ALA A 18 8.04 -1.85 1.14
CA ALA A 18 7.00 -2.87 1.12
C ALA A 18 7.40 -4.03 2.05
N VAL A 19 6.68 -4.18 3.16
CA VAL A 19 6.93 -5.23 4.17
C VAL A 19 5.88 -6.32 4.02
N ARG A 20 6.33 -7.56 3.88
CA ARG A 20 5.47 -8.75 3.73
C ARG A 20 5.87 -9.86 4.70
N LYS A 21 6.98 -10.57 4.45
CA LYS A 21 7.50 -11.67 5.29
C LYS A 21 7.86 -11.26 6.72
N ARG A 22 8.09 -9.98 6.96
CA ARG A 22 8.45 -9.44 8.26
C ARG A 22 7.29 -8.75 8.97
N LEU A 23 6.06 -8.96 8.53
CA LEU A 23 4.88 -8.59 9.29
C LEU A 23 4.70 -9.59 10.44
N ASP A 24 4.58 -9.09 11.65
CA ASP A 24 4.25 -9.89 12.85
C ASP A 24 2.75 -10.21 12.81
N LEU A 25 2.43 -11.46 12.53
CA LEU A 25 1.05 -11.92 12.34
C LEU A 25 0.31 -12.16 13.65
N GLU A 26 1.02 -12.21 14.78
CA GLU A 26 0.47 -12.56 16.08
C GLU A 26 0.25 -11.33 16.98
N LYS A 27 1.11 -10.32 16.84
CA LYS A 27 1.08 -9.15 17.70
C LYS A 27 -0.08 -8.21 17.34
N PRO A 28 -1.04 -7.98 18.26
CA PRO A 28 -2.17 -7.10 17.99
C PRO A 28 -1.71 -5.64 17.77
N VAL A 29 -2.37 -4.95 16.88
CA VAL A 29 -2.14 -3.52 16.60
C VAL A 29 -3.24 -2.70 17.28
N PRO A 30 -2.92 -1.84 18.25
CA PRO A 30 -3.90 -0.97 18.87
C PRO A 30 -4.57 -0.02 17.86
N ARG A 31 -5.90 0.14 17.97
CA ARG A 31 -6.67 1.05 17.11
C ARG A 31 -6.09 2.47 17.12
N GLN A 32 -5.67 2.96 18.29
CA GLN A 32 -5.13 4.31 18.44
C GLN A 32 -3.93 4.57 17.54
N ILE A 33 -3.01 3.61 17.42
CA ILE A 33 -1.83 3.76 16.55
C ILE A 33 -2.24 3.93 15.08
N ILE A 34 -3.26 3.20 14.63
CA ILE A 34 -3.78 3.37 13.26
C ILE A 34 -4.40 4.76 13.09
N THR A 35 -5.20 5.21 14.07
CA THR A 35 -5.80 6.55 14.07
C THR A 35 -4.73 7.64 14.00
N ASP A 36 -3.72 7.58 14.87
CA ASP A 36 -2.61 8.55 14.88
C ASP A 36 -1.88 8.61 13.53
N CYS A 37 -1.67 7.45 12.90
CA CYS A 37 -1.04 7.39 11.58
C CYS A 37 -1.93 7.96 10.47
N LEU A 38 -3.26 7.76 10.57
CA LEU A 38 -4.22 8.33 9.61
C LEU A 38 -4.31 9.86 9.77
N GLU A 39 -4.31 10.39 10.99
CA GLU A 39 -4.30 11.83 11.24
C GLU A 39 -3.09 12.52 10.57
N LEU A 40 -1.91 11.91 10.64
CA LEU A 40 -0.74 12.39 9.92
C LEU A 40 -0.89 12.25 8.40
N ALA A 41 -1.48 11.18 7.93
CA ALA A 41 -1.72 10.95 6.50
C ALA A 41 -2.64 12.01 5.89
N LEU A 42 -3.63 12.48 6.66
CA LEU A 42 -4.59 13.51 6.22
C LEU A 42 -3.96 14.92 6.07
N GLN A 43 -2.68 15.11 6.42
CA GLN A 43 -1.95 16.34 6.13
C GLN A 43 -1.46 16.41 4.67
N ALA A 44 -1.62 15.32 3.90
CA ALA A 44 -1.27 15.31 2.49
C ALA A 44 -2.19 16.26 1.68
N PRO A 45 -1.67 16.93 0.63
CA PRO A 45 -2.50 17.79 -0.20
C PRO A 45 -3.46 16.99 -1.09
N THR A 46 -4.58 17.63 -1.47
CA THR A 46 -5.53 17.09 -2.45
C THR A 46 -5.85 18.12 -3.53
N GLY A 47 -6.21 17.65 -4.71
CA GLY A 47 -6.69 18.49 -5.79
C GLY A 47 -7.87 19.36 -5.33
N SER A 48 -7.74 20.69 -5.50
CA SER A 48 -8.74 21.70 -5.09
C SER A 48 -9.14 21.60 -3.60
N ASN A 49 -8.27 21.08 -2.75
CA ASN A 49 -8.53 20.86 -1.33
C ASN A 49 -9.84 20.08 -1.04
N ARG A 50 -10.19 19.14 -1.90
CA ARG A 50 -11.46 18.39 -1.81
C ARG A 50 -11.52 17.42 -0.64
N GLN A 51 -10.37 16.93 -0.16
CA GLN A 51 -10.25 16.04 1.00
C GLN A 51 -11.19 14.82 0.93
N GLY A 52 -11.31 14.25 -0.27
CA GLY A 52 -12.23 13.18 -0.60
C GLY A 52 -11.82 11.79 -0.05
N TRP A 53 -10.81 11.72 0.81
CA TRP A 53 -10.34 10.46 1.38
C TRP A 53 -11.41 9.78 2.22
N ARG A 54 -11.41 8.45 2.13
CA ARG A 54 -12.14 7.55 3.02
C ARG A 54 -11.23 6.39 3.34
N TRP A 55 -11.31 5.89 4.55
CA TRP A 55 -10.45 4.81 5.01
C TRP A 55 -11.30 3.75 5.68
N VAL A 56 -11.29 2.53 5.15
CA VAL A 56 -11.92 1.39 5.79
C VAL A 56 -10.84 0.59 6.51
N VAL A 57 -10.92 0.53 7.84
CA VAL A 57 -9.99 -0.24 8.68
C VAL A 57 -10.68 -1.53 9.10
N VAL A 58 -10.13 -2.65 8.69
CA VAL A 58 -10.70 -3.99 8.90
C VAL A 58 -9.85 -4.76 9.90
N THR A 59 -10.42 -5.03 11.07
CA THR A 59 -9.83 -5.86 12.14
C THR A 59 -10.62 -7.15 12.38
N ASP A 60 -11.86 -7.20 11.90
CA ASP A 60 -12.71 -8.39 11.97
C ASP A 60 -12.10 -9.56 11.21
N ALA A 61 -11.96 -10.72 11.86
CA ALA A 61 -11.25 -11.87 11.31
C ALA A 61 -11.95 -12.45 10.07
N ALA A 62 -13.29 -12.48 10.07
CA ALA A 62 -14.06 -13.04 8.94
C ALA A 62 -13.93 -12.12 7.71
N LYS A 63 -14.00 -10.80 7.89
CA LYS A 63 -13.80 -9.84 6.79
C LYS A 63 -12.35 -9.86 6.27
N ARG A 64 -11.34 -9.99 7.14
CA ARG A 64 -9.94 -10.14 6.72
C ARG A 64 -9.74 -11.41 5.89
N ALA A 65 -10.34 -12.53 6.31
CA ALA A 65 -10.29 -13.78 5.56
C ALA A 65 -10.97 -13.66 4.19
N ALA A 66 -12.14 -13.03 4.11
CA ALA A 66 -12.85 -12.80 2.85
C ALA A 66 -12.05 -11.89 1.91
N LEU A 67 -11.45 -10.79 2.41
CA LEU A 67 -10.58 -9.92 1.61
C LEU A 67 -9.33 -10.68 1.11
N ALA A 68 -8.74 -11.54 1.94
CA ALA A 68 -7.61 -12.36 1.54
C ALA A 68 -7.98 -13.36 0.43
N GLU A 69 -9.21 -13.87 0.44
CA GLU A 69 -9.72 -14.73 -0.63
C GLU A 69 -9.87 -13.97 -1.95
N LEU A 70 -10.46 -12.77 -1.93
CA LEU A 70 -10.54 -11.89 -3.10
C LEU A 70 -9.15 -11.52 -3.63
N TYR A 71 -8.20 -11.28 -2.73
CA TYR A 71 -6.81 -11.03 -3.08
C TYR A 71 -6.19 -12.23 -3.81
N ARG A 72 -6.32 -13.45 -3.26
CA ARG A 72 -5.82 -14.69 -3.89
C ARG A 72 -6.45 -14.95 -5.27
N LYS A 73 -7.76 -14.74 -5.39
CA LYS A 73 -8.43 -14.79 -6.71
C LYS A 73 -7.82 -13.77 -7.69
N GLY A 74 -7.53 -12.56 -7.22
CA GLY A 74 -6.88 -11.51 -8.02
C GLY A 74 -5.45 -11.83 -8.40
N VAL A 75 -4.73 -12.58 -7.59
CA VAL A 75 -3.39 -13.11 -7.88
C VAL A 75 -3.44 -14.10 -9.04
N GLY A 76 -4.39 -15.06 -9.04
CA GLY A 76 -4.42 -16.14 -10.01
C GLY A 76 -3.06 -16.86 -10.07
N THR A 77 -2.54 -17.09 -11.27
CA THR A 77 -1.19 -17.66 -11.50
C THR A 77 -0.08 -16.61 -11.54
N TYR A 78 -0.42 -15.33 -11.59
CA TYR A 78 0.52 -14.22 -11.86
C TYR A 78 1.80 -14.27 -11.03
N LEU A 79 1.70 -14.46 -9.71
CA LEU A 79 2.87 -14.44 -8.84
C LEU A 79 3.74 -15.69 -9.00
N ASP A 80 3.14 -16.84 -9.31
CA ASP A 80 3.86 -18.09 -9.56
C ASP A 80 4.60 -18.00 -10.89
N ASP A 81 3.93 -17.57 -11.95
CA ASP A 81 4.50 -17.40 -13.27
C ASP A 81 5.69 -16.42 -13.23
N ALA A 82 5.50 -15.26 -12.62
CA ALA A 82 6.54 -14.24 -12.48
C ALA A 82 7.72 -14.72 -11.60
N TYR A 83 7.46 -15.51 -10.56
CA TYR A 83 8.52 -16.10 -9.74
C TYR A 83 9.35 -17.09 -10.54
N HIS A 84 8.71 -17.98 -11.30
CA HIS A 84 9.40 -18.97 -12.11
C HIS A 84 10.22 -18.31 -13.22
N GLU A 85 9.68 -17.31 -13.90
CA GLU A 85 10.39 -16.53 -14.92
C GLU A 85 11.64 -15.83 -14.36
N ALA A 86 11.48 -15.11 -13.24
CA ALA A 86 12.58 -14.44 -12.57
C ALA A 86 13.66 -15.41 -12.07
N SER A 87 13.24 -16.60 -11.60
CA SER A 87 14.17 -17.63 -11.15
C SER A 87 14.94 -18.25 -12.31
N ALA A 88 14.27 -18.52 -13.42
CA ALA A 88 14.87 -19.09 -14.63
C ALA A 88 15.86 -18.12 -15.28
N SER A 89 15.57 -16.83 -15.29
CA SER A 89 16.46 -15.78 -15.82
C SER A 89 17.63 -15.40 -14.90
N GLY A 90 17.69 -15.94 -13.67
CA GLY A 90 18.70 -15.59 -12.69
C GLY A 90 18.49 -14.20 -12.06
N ALA A 91 17.32 -13.58 -12.23
CA ALA A 91 16.95 -12.28 -11.65
C ALA A 91 16.68 -12.41 -10.14
N THR A 92 17.72 -12.61 -9.35
CA THR A 92 17.64 -12.94 -7.91
C THR A 92 16.88 -11.90 -7.07
N GLN A 93 16.91 -10.61 -7.43
CA GLN A 93 16.15 -9.58 -6.74
C GLN A 93 14.66 -9.74 -7.00
N ASP A 94 14.26 -9.95 -8.24
CA ASP A 94 12.87 -10.08 -8.64
C ASP A 94 12.26 -11.38 -8.09
N SER A 95 13.01 -12.49 -8.14
CA SER A 95 12.61 -13.75 -7.50
C SER A 95 12.29 -13.55 -6.01
N ARG A 96 13.11 -12.80 -5.26
CA ARG A 96 12.84 -12.49 -3.84
C ARG A 96 11.61 -11.60 -3.65
N VAL A 97 11.35 -10.68 -4.58
CA VAL A 97 10.15 -9.83 -4.55
C VAL A 97 8.90 -10.68 -4.76
N PHE A 98 8.87 -11.54 -5.78
CA PHE A 98 7.74 -12.41 -6.06
C PHE A 98 7.54 -13.47 -4.98
N ASP A 99 8.60 -14.08 -4.47
CA ASP A 99 8.55 -15.00 -3.33
C ASP A 99 7.94 -14.31 -2.08
N SER A 100 8.31 -13.07 -1.81
CA SER A 100 7.70 -12.33 -0.70
C SER A 100 6.25 -11.93 -0.95
N ALA A 101 5.85 -11.75 -2.21
CA ALA A 101 4.47 -11.43 -2.59
C ALA A 101 3.57 -12.68 -2.49
N ARG A 102 4.08 -13.86 -2.87
CA ARG A 102 3.42 -15.16 -2.67
C ARG A 102 3.16 -15.42 -1.18
N TYR A 103 4.18 -15.24 -0.35
CA TYR A 103 4.03 -15.35 1.12
C TYR A 103 2.90 -14.46 1.64
N LEU A 104 2.79 -13.22 1.15
CA LEU A 104 1.70 -12.34 1.56
C LEU A 104 0.33 -12.90 1.12
N ALA A 105 0.21 -13.40 -0.10
CA ALA A 105 -1.04 -13.98 -0.60
C ALA A 105 -1.52 -15.16 0.26
N GLU A 106 -0.58 -16.00 0.69
CA GLU A 106 -0.84 -17.15 1.54
C GLU A 106 -1.24 -16.76 2.98
N ASN A 107 -0.69 -15.65 3.49
CA ASN A 107 -0.80 -15.26 4.91
C ASN A 107 -1.63 -14.00 5.16
N LEU A 108 -2.22 -13.40 4.13
CA LEU A 108 -2.88 -12.09 4.23
C LEU A 108 -3.98 -12.09 5.31
N GLN A 109 -4.78 -13.15 5.43
CA GLN A 109 -5.85 -13.29 6.44
C GLN A 109 -5.34 -13.22 7.89
N HIS A 110 -4.05 -13.53 8.12
CA HIS A 110 -3.44 -13.51 9.44
C HIS A 110 -2.89 -12.14 9.83
N VAL A 111 -2.72 -11.21 8.86
CA VAL A 111 -2.28 -9.85 9.18
C VAL A 111 -3.34 -9.16 10.02
N PRO A 112 -3.01 -8.59 11.20
CA PRO A 112 -3.99 -8.13 12.19
C PRO A 112 -4.89 -7.00 11.73
N VAL A 113 -4.43 -6.15 10.80
CA VAL A 113 -5.20 -5.01 10.29
C VAL A 113 -5.07 -4.93 8.77
N HIS A 114 -6.20 -4.81 8.08
CA HIS A 114 -6.24 -4.40 6.68
C HIS A 114 -6.79 -2.99 6.58
N VAL A 115 -6.09 -2.10 5.89
CA VAL A 115 -6.56 -0.75 5.61
C VAL A 115 -6.85 -0.64 4.12
N ILE A 116 -8.08 -0.23 3.79
CA ILE A 116 -8.53 0.02 2.41
C ILE A 116 -8.64 1.53 2.23
N PRO A 117 -7.62 2.18 1.65
CA PRO A 117 -7.74 3.58 1.28
C PRO A 117 -8.71 3.72 0.12
N CYS A 118 -9.61 4.67 0.25
CA CYS A 118 -10.66 4.95 -0.72
C CYS A 118 -10.72 6.46 -1.00
N ILE A 119 -11.31 6.81 -2.12
CA ILE A 119 -11.52 8.21 -2.49
C ILE A 119 -12.91 8.41 -3.10
N GLU A 120 -13.54 9.52 -2.75
CA GLU A 120 -14.82 9.92 -3.31
C GLU A 120 -14.65 10.35 -4.77
N ALA A 121 -15.43 9.73 -5.66
CA ALA A 121 -15.33 9.85 -7.11
C ALA A 121 -16.61 10.37 -7.79
N SER A 122 -17.59 10.88 -7.04
CA SER A 122 -18.88 11.36 -7.58
C SER A 122 -18.76 12.37 -8.75
N HIS A 123 -17.63 13.07 -8.81
CA HIS A 123 -17.36 14.07 -9.85
C HIS A 123 -16.61 13.51 -11.06
N ILE A 124 -16.32 12.21 -11.08
CA ILE A 124 -15.64 11.52 -12.19
C ILE A 124 -16.70 10.75 -12.98
N PRO A 125 -17.00 11.14 -14.24
CA PRO A 125 -17.88 10.36 -15.10
C PRO A 125 -17.34 8.94 -15.34
N ALA A 126 -18.22 7.98 -15.58
CA ALA A 126 -17.82 6.58 -15.82
C ALA A 126 -16.94 6.42 -17.06
N ASP A 127 -17.13 7.29 -18.07
CA ASP A 127 -16.35 7.36 -19.32
C ASP A 127 -15.20 8.38 -19.26
N ALA A 128 -14.83 8.83 -18.06
CA ALA A 128 -13.78 9.82 -17.87
C ALA A 128 -12.44 9.35 -18.45
N PRO A 129 -11.68 10.25 -19.11
CA PRO A 129 -10.38 9.90 -19.67
C PRO A 129 -9.37 9.56 -18.56
N PRO A 130 -8.32 8.78 -18.88
CA PRO A 130 -7.29 8.35 -17.89
C PRO A 130 -6.70 9.50 -17.06
N ARG A 131 -6.56 10.69 -17.62
CA ARG A 131 -6.05 11.88 -16.89
C ARG A 131 -6.92 12.29 -15.70
N ALA A 132 -8.25 12.08 -15.78
CA ALA A 132 -9.16 12.39 -14.68
C ALA A 132 -8.94 11.43 -13.51
N TRP A 133 -8.76 10.15 -13.79
CA TRP A 133 -8.40 9.13 -12.80
C TRP A 133 -7.01 9.38 -12.21
N GLY A 134 -6.03 9.80 -13.04
CA GLY A 134 -4.72 10.22 -12.58
C GLY A 134 -4.78 11.36 -11.57
N GLY A 135 -5.60 12.39 -11.83
CA GLY A 135 -5.84 13.49 -10.90
C GLY A 135 -6.53 13.07 -9.60
N LEU A 136 -7.51 12.16 -9.69
CA LEU A 136 -8.19 11.59 -8.53
C LEU A 136 -7.21 10.80 -7.66
N MET A 137 -6.49 9.86 -8.25
CA MET A 137 -5.52 9.00 -7.53
C MET A 137 -4.34 9.82 -6.98
N GLY A 138 -3.93 10.89 -7.66
CA GLY A 138 -2.96 11.87 -7.16
C GLY A 138 -3.36 12.54 -5.85
N SER A 139 -4.65 12.52 -5.49
CA SER A 139 -5.16 13.04 -4.21
C SER A 139 -5.17 12.01 -3.08
N ILE A 140 -5.07 10.70 -3.35
CA ILE A 140 -5.06 9.67 -2.31
C ILE A 140 -3.66 9.06 -2.11
N TYR A 141 -2.87 8.84 -3.16
CA TYR A 141 -1.56 8.20 -3.03
C TYR A 141 -0.56 8.96 -2.15
N PRO A 142 -0.50 10.32 -2.14
CA PRO A 142 0.33 11.03 -1.16
C PRO A 142 -0.05 10.72 0.29
N ALA A 143 -1.36 10.68 0.60
CA ALA A 143 -1.83 10.31 1.93
C ALA A 143 -1.49 8.86 2.28
N MET A 144 -1.60 7.94 1.33
CA MET A 144 -1.21 6.53 1.53
C MET A 144 0.27 6.39 1.82
N TRP A 145 1.12 7.13 1.13
CA TRP A 145 2.57 7.12 1.41
C TRP A 145 2.88 7.74 2.77
N SER A 146 2.26 8.87 3.12
CA SER A 146 2.39 9.49 4.45
C SER A 146 1.95 8.53 5.56
N PHE A 147 0.86 7.77 5.36
CA PHE A 147 0.43 6.73 6.27
C PHE A 147 1.51 5.65 6.45
N GLN A 148 2.14 5.18 5.37
CA GLN A 148 3.23 4.19 5.45
C GLN A 148 4.46 4.72 6.20
N LEU A 149 4.82 5.99 6.00
CA LEU A 149 5.89 6.65 6.75
C LEU A 149 5.55 6.75 8.24
N ALA A 150 4.32 7.13 8.58
CA ALA A 150 3.84 7.21 9.95
C ALA A 150 3.85 5.85 10.66
N LEU A 151 3.44 4.78 9.96
CA LEU A 151 3.54 3.40 10.44
C LEU A 151 4.99 3.01 10.68
N ARG A 152 5.87 3.29 9.71
CA ARG A 152 7.30 2.98 9.80
C ARG A 152 7.96 3.62 11.01
N ALA A 153 7.66 4.90 11.27
CA ALA A 153 8.17 5.65 12.42
C ALA A 153 7.75 5.03 13.76
N ARG A 154 6.69 4.21 13.77
CA ARG A 154 6.14 3.54 14.97
C ARG A 154 6.46 2.03 15.04
N GLY A 155 7.40 1.56 14.20
CA GLY A 155 7.81 0.15 14.18
C GLY A 155 6.81 -0.78 13.51
N LEU A 156 5.83 -0.25 12.77
CA LEU A 156 4.91 -1.03 11.94
C LEU A 156 5.40 -1.06 10.49
N GLY A 157 4.91 -2.05 9.77
CA GLY A 157 5.13 -2.21 8.34
C GLY A 157 3.84 -2.40 7.60
N SER A 158 3.88 -2.08 6.33
CA SER A 158 2.80 -2.38 5.39
C SER A 158 3.33 -2.51 3.97
N VAL A 159 2.44 -2.84 3.05
CA VAL A 159 2.68 -2.78 1.61
C VAL A 159 1.41 -2.31 0.93
N LEU A 160 1.53 -1.40 -0.04
CA LEU A 160 0.43 -1.11 -0.95
C LEU A 160 0.31 -2.27 -1.96
N THR A 161 -0.89 -2.83 -2.06
CA THR A 161 -1.24 -3.84 -3.06
C THR A 161 -2.60 -3.56 -3.69
N THR A 162 -2.79 -3.99 -4.93
CA THR A 162 -3.98 -3.68 -5.74
C THR A 162 -4.62 -4.92 -6.36
N LEU A 163 -4.12 -6.12 -6.07
CA LEU A 163 -4.60 -7.35 -6.74
C LEU A 163 -6.07 -7.68 -6.42
N HIS A 164 -6.55 -7.32 -5.21
CA HIS A 164 -7.98 -7.47 -4.86
C HIS A 164 -8.89 -6.57 -5.70
N LEU A 165 -8.36 -5.48 -6.31
CA LEU A 165 -9.15 -4.56 -7.14
C LEU A 165 -9.72 -5.22 -8.40
N LYS A 166 -9.20 -6.38 -8.83
CA LYS A 166 -9.85 -7.21 -9.87
C LYS A 166 -11.24 -7.68 -9.43
N PHE A 167 -11.52 -7.66 -8.13
CA PHE A 167 -12.77 -8.02 -7.48
C PHE A 167 -13.27 -6.86 -6.58
N ALA A 168 -13.12 -5.62 -7.07
CA ALA A 168 -13.46 -4.42 -6.30
C ALA A 168 -14.93 -4.38 -5.90
N ASP A 169 -15.85 -4.86 -6.75
CA ASP A 169 -17.28 -4.89 -6.48
C ASP A 169 -17.62 -5.87 -5.35
N ASP A 170 -16.95 -7.04 -5.33
CA ASP A 170 -17.11 -8.01 -4.24
C ASP A 170 -16.59 -7.44 -2.92
N ALA A 171 -15.44 -6.76 -2.94
CA ALA A 171 -14.87 -6.11 -1.77
C ALA A 171 -15.75 -4.92 -1.30
N THR A 172 -16.34 -4.16 -2.23
CA THR A 172 -17.29 -3.09 -1.96
C THR A 172 -18.51 -3.64 -1.24
N SER A 173 -19.09 -4.72 -1.75
CA SER A 173 -20.25 -5.40 -1.15
C SER A 173 -19.93 -5.96 0.24
N LEU A 174 -18.77 -6.62 0.41
CA LEU A 174 -18.32 -7.18 1.67
C LEU A 174 -18.15 -6.11 2.76
N LEU A 175 -17.65 -4.93 2.39
CA LEU A 175 -17.33 -3.86 3.32
C LEU A 175 -18.44 -2.80 3.45
N GLY A 176 -19.48 -2.87 2.62
CA GLY A 176 -20.56 -1.88 2.58
C GLY A 176 -20.09 -0.50 2.09
N ILE A 177 -19.13 -0.46 1.15
CA ILE A 177 -18.60 0.78 0.61
C ILE A 177 -19.64 1.38 -0.35
N PRO A 178 -19.97 2.69 -0.24
CA PRO A 178 -20.88 3.34 -1.19
C PRO A 178 -20.34 3.34 -2.62
N GLN A 179 -21.22 3.26 -3.63
CA GLN A 179 -20.84 3.15 -5.05
C GLN A 179 -20.02 4.34 -5.57
N ASN A 180 -20.19 5.52 -4.98
CA ASN A 180 -19.43 6.71 -5.35
C ASN A 180 -18.04 6.78 -4.72
N ILE A 181 -17.65 5.75 -3.97
CA ILE A 181 -16.34 5.64 -3.29
C ILE A 181 -15.52 4.56 -3.99
N VAL A 182 -14.35 4.94 -4.48
CA VAL A 182 -13.44 4.05 -5.21
C VAL A 182 -12.30 3.62 -4.31
N GLN A 183 -12.02 2.33 -4.28
CA GLN A 183 -10.88 1.76 -3.57
C GLN A 183 -9.58 2.05 -4.34
N ALA A 184 -8.56 2.56 -3.65
CA ALA A 184 -7.25 2.86 -4.22
C ALA A 184 -6.22 1.73 -4.00
N GLY A 185 -6.51 0.80 -3.11
CA GLY A 185 -5.64 -0.32 -2.80
C GLY A 185 -6.01 -1.03 -1.51
N LEU A 186 -5.17 -1.97 -1.11
CA LEU A 186 -5.22 -2.65 0.18
C LEU A 186 -3.84 -2.54 0.84
N MET A 187 -3.82 -2.20 2.11
CA MET A 187 -2.60 -2.04 2.91
C MET A 187 -2.72 -2.94 4.15
N PRO A 188 -2.15 -4.16 4.13
CA PRO A 188 -2.02 -4.96 5.34
C PRO A 188 -1.03 -4.29 6.28
N VAL A 189 -1.36 -4.20 7.57
CA VAL A 189 -0.59 -3.51 8.59
C VAL A 189 -0.35 -4.42 9.80
N ALA A 190 0.91 -4.51 10.21
CA ALA A 190 1.33 -5.19 11.42
C ALA A 190 2.62 -4.57 11.97
N TYR A 191 2.99 -4.88 13.21
CA TYR A 191 4.36 -4.63 13.67
C TYR A 191 5.37 -5.36 12.80
N THR A 192 6.61 -4.85 12.74
CA THR A 192 7.67 -5.53 11.98
C THR A 192 8.51 -6.42 12.88
N ILE A 193 8.83 -7.62 12.41
CA ILE A 193 9.85 -8.46 13.03
C ILE A 193 11.22 -7.84 12.74
N GLY A 194 11.77 -7.16 13.74
CA GLY A 194 12.95 -6.31 13.63
C GLY A 194 12.66 -4.99 12.89
N THR A 195 13.45 -3.97 13.18
CA THR A 195 13.24 -2.60 12.71
C THR A 195 14.28 -2.12 11.69
N SER A 196 15.37 -2.88 11.49
CA SER A 196 16.41 -2.52 10.54
C SER A 196 16.06 -2.94 9.11
N PHE A 197 16.05 -1.98 8.21
CA PHE A 197 15.83 -2.20 6.77
C PHE A 197 16.96 -1.56 5.98
N LYS A 198 17.49 -2.30 4.99
CA LYS A 198 18.53 -1.81 4.09
C LYS A 198 17.91 -0.94 3.00
N LEU A 199 18.73 -0.07 2.41
CA LEU A 199 18.36 0.66 1.20
C LEU A 199 17.96 -0.32 0.09
N ALA A 200 16.97 0.08 -0.71
CA ALA A 200 16.62 -0.67 -1.90
C ALA A 200 17.62 -0.40 -3.02
N LYS A 201 17.99 -1.43 -3.77
CA LYS A 201 18.68 -1.23 -5.04
C LYS A 201 17.74 -0.49 -6.00
N ARG A 202 18.22 0.57 -6.61
CA ARG A 202 17.49 1.39 -7.60
C ARG A 202 18.36 1.57 -8.84
N ARG A 203 17.74 2.00 -9.92
CA ARG A 203 18.50 2.46 -11.11
C ARG A 203 19.29 3.71 -10.75
N PRO A 204 20.43 3.94 -11.42
CA PRO A 204 21.15 5.19 -11.31
C PRO A 204 20.27 6.39 -11.63
N LEU A 205 20.53 7.52 -10.95
CA LEU A 205 19.67 8.69 -11.08
C LEU A 205 19.72 9.32 -12.48
N ASP A 206 20.89 9.28 -13.11
CA ASP A 206 21.16 9.78 -14.47
C ASP A 206 20.41 9.01 -15.58
N GLU A 207 19.99 7.77 -15.29
CA GLU A 207 19.13 7.01 -16.21
C GLU A 207 17.66 7.45 -16.20
N ILE A 208 17.23 8.20 -15.18
CA ILE A 208 15.80 8.48 -14.92
C ILE A 208 15.49 9.96 -14.70
N VAL A 209 16.51 10.81 -14.68
CA VAL A 209 16.36 12.27 -14.54
C VAL A 209 16.82 12.96 -15.79
N HIS A 210 15.92 13.72 -16.38
CA HIS A 210 16.19 14.54 -17.57
C HIS A 210 15.96 16.00 -17.18
N TRP A 211 16.92 16.88 -17.53
CA TRP A 211 16.85 18.31 -17.26
C TRP A 211 16.36 19.03 -18.51
N ASP A 212 15.36 19.90 -18.33
CA ASP A 212 14.77 20.77 -19.35
C ASP A 212 14.04 20.06 -20.50
N ALA A 213 14.44 18.87 -20.89
CA ALA A 213 13.79 18.03 -21.90
C ALA A 213 14.01 16.54 -21.59
N TRP A 214 13.23 15.68 -22.27
CA TRP A 214 13.40 14.22 -22.24
C TRP A 214 14.64 13.81 -22.99
#